data_b84b34c3e5008818b648507f0a831de7
#
_entry.id   b84b34c3e5008818b648507f0a831de7
#
_cell.length_a   1.000
_cell.length_b   1.000
_cell.length_c   1.000
_cell.angle_alpha   90.00
_cell.angle_beta   90.00
_cell.angle_gamma   90.00
#
_symmetry.space_group_name_H-M   'P 1'
#
loop_
_entity.id
_entity.type
_entity.pdbx_description
1 polymer ?
#
loop_
_entity_poly.entity_id
_entity_poly.type
_entity_poly.pdbx_seq_one_letter_code
_entity_poly.pdbx_strand_id
1 'polypeptide(L)'
;MTINTSRRSFLKGAGAAVAVLAVGIDPKGALAASTSEAGTAITPFVKIYADGTVAAVIKHFEGGQGTSTGLSTLIAEELNMELSDITFEMAPSDTAVYNNLFFGALQGTGGSTAMAN
;
A
#
# COMPACT_ATOMS: atom_id res chain seq x y z
N MET A 1 -12.23 -27.68 -16.03
CA MET A 1 -11.37 -26.59 -16.51
C MET A 1 -10.98 -25.77 -15.28
N THR A 2 -9.83 -26.03 -14.69
CA THR A 2 -9.35 -25.36 -13.47
C THR A 2 -8.58 -24.12 -13.89
N ILE A 3 -9.13 -22.94 -13.63
CA ILE A 3 -8.46 -21.68 -13.87
C ILE A 3 -7.45 -21.48 -12.73
N ASN A 4 -6.20 -21.82 -12.98
CA ASN A 4 -5.11 -21.57 -12.05
C ASN A 4 -4.59 -20.15 -12.26
N THR A 5 -5.35 -19.18 -11.78
CA THR A 5 -4.96 -17.78 -11.82
C THR A 5 -4.08 -17.50 -10.60
N SER A 6 -2.80 -17.23 -10.79
CA SER A 6 -1.93 -16.84 -9.68
C SER A 6 -2.44 -15.52 -9.07
N ARG A 7 -2.24 -15.34 -7.77
CA ARG A 7 -2.62 -14.08 -7.06
C ARG A 7 -2.02 -12.85 -7.73
N ARG A 8 -0.79 -12.98 -8.24
CA ARG A 8 -0.11 -11.93 -9.01
C ARG A 8 -0.84 -11.58 -10.31
N SER A 9 -1.33 -12.60 -11.05
CA SER A 9 -2.11 -12.37 -12.28
C SER A 9 -3.47 -11.75 -11.98
N PHE A 10 -4.07 -12.12 -10.85
CA PHE A 10 -5.31 -11.50 -10.36
C PHE A 10 -5.09 -10.02 -10.01
N LEU A 11 -4.01 -9.70 -9.29
CA LEU A 11 -3.68 -8.32 -8.92
C LEU A 11 -3.33 -7.45 -10.13
N LYS A 12 -2.60 -8.00 -11.12
CA LYS A 12 -2.33 -7.28 -12.38
C LYS A 12 -3.63 -7.00 -13.15
N GLY A 13 -4.55 -7.95 -13.14
CA GLY A 13 -5.88 -7.78 -13.74
C GLY A 13 -6.75 -6.80 -12.95
N ALA A 14 -6.71 -6.88 -11.62
CA ALA A 14 -7.45 -5.97 -10.74
C ALA A 14 -6.90 -4.53 -10.80
N GLY A 15 -5.57 -4.37 -10.90
CA GLY A 15 -4.94 -3.05 -11.08
C GLY A 15 -5.40 -2.37 -12.37
N ALA A 16 -5.48 -3.12 -13.47
CA ALA A 16 -5.99 -2.61 -14.73
C ALA A 16 -7.50 -2.29 -14.68
N ALA A 17 -8.28 -3.10 -13.92
CA ALA A 17 -9.72 -2.90 -13.75
C ALA A 17 -10.01 -1.74 -12.77
N VAL A 18 -9.19 -1.57 -11.72
CA VAL A 18 -9.33 -0.48 -10.75
C VAL A 18 -8.97 0.87 -11.38
N ALA A 19 -8.04 0.91 -12.34
CA ALA A 19 -7.80 2.12 -13.13
C ALA A 19 -9.05 2.60 -13.89
N VAL A 20 -10.00 1.68 -14.19
CA VAL A 20 -11.29 2.00 -14.83
C VAL A 20 -12.38 2.30 -13.77
N LEU A 21 -12.25 1.77 -12.54
CA LEU A 21 -13.24 1.93 -11.46
C LEU A 21 -12.89 3.00 -10.42
N ALA A 22 -11.66 3.55 -10.45
CA ALA A 22 -11.28 4.70 -9.63
C ALA A 22 -11.85 6.02 -10.19
N VAL A 23 -13.10 5.99 -10.66
CA VAL A 23 -13.91 7.17 -10.83
C VAL A 23 -14.49 7.49 -9.46
N GLY A 24 -13.66 8.05 -8.60
CA GLY A 24 -14.09 8.63 -7.33
C GLY A 24 -14.98 9.82 -7.61
N ILE A 25 -16.20 9.79 -7.14
CA ILE A 25 -17.07 10.97 -7.13
C ILE A 25 -16.56 11.82 -5.96
N ASP A 26 -15.84 12.90 -6.28
CA ASP A 26 -15.57 13.97 -5.33
C ASP A 26 -16.92 14.44 -4.75
N PRO A 27 -17.05 14.67 -3.43
CA PRO A 27 -18.28 15.21 -2.84
C PRO A 27 -18.73 16.55 -3.43
N LYS A 28 -17.95 17.17 -4.31
CA LYS A 28 -18.29 18.34 -5.12
C LYS A 28 -18.74 18.00 -6.56
N GLY A 29 -18.92 16.71 -6.88
CA GLY A 29 -19.48 16.28 -8.17
C GLY A 29 -18.50 16.33 -9.36
N ALA A 30 -17.20 16.50 -9.12
CA ALA A 30 -16.19 16.45 -10.16
C ALA A 30 -15.63 15.02 -10.30
N LEU A 31 -15.60 14.51 -11.51
CA LEU A 31 -14.91 13.28 -11.87
C LEU A 31 -13.38 13.54 -11.87
N ALA A 32 -12.72 13.23 -10.80
CA ALA A 32 -11.26 13.29 -10.73
C ALA A 32 -10.68 12.00 -11.30
N ALA A 33 -10.39 11.97 -12.58
CA ALA A 33 -9.51 10.98 -13.17
C ALA A 33 -8.06 11.46 -12.96
N SER A 34 -7.45 11.11 -11.83
CA SER A 34 -6.02 11.31 -11.64
C SER A 34 -5.26 10.12 -12.22
N THR A 35 -5.01 10.14 -13.52
CA THR A 35 -3.96 9.33 -14.12
C THR A 35 -2.62 10.03 -13.88
N SER A 36 -2.09 9.92 -12.68
CA SER A 36 -0.70 10.22 -12.44
C SER A 36 0.08 8.90 -12.48
N GLU A 37 1.39 8.95 -12.76
CA GLU A 37 2.31 7.83 -12.56
C GLU A 37 2.32 7.33 -11.11
N ALA A 38 1.53 7.94 -10.24
CA ALA A 38 1.20 7.49 -8.92
C ALA A 38 0.31 6.25 -9.01
N GLY A 39 0.76 5.14 -8.45
CA GLY A 39 -0.02 3.91 -8.35
C GLY A 39 -1.40 4.14 -7.72
N THR A 40 -2.36 3.31 -8.07
CA THR A 40 -3.69 3.36 -7.46
C THR A 40 -3.60 2.90 -6.01
N ALA A 41 -3.94 3.76 -5.08
CA ALA A 41 -4.05 3.39 -3.67
C ALA A 41 -5.26 2.49 -3.46
N ILE A 42 -5.03 1.25 -3.05
CA ILE A 42 -6.09 0.30 -2.65
C ILE A 42 -6.49 0.55 -1.20
N THR A 43 -5.50 0.86 -0.39
CA THR A 43 -5.65 1.29 1.01
C THR A 43 -4.70 2.45 1.26
N PRO A 44 -4.78 3.16 2.39
CA PRO A 44 -3.77 4.14 2.75
C PRO A 44 -2.34 3.58 2.85
N PHE A 45 -2.21 2.24 2.96
CA PHE A 45 -0.94 1.55 3.21
C PHE A 45 -0.39 0.80 2.00
N VAL A 46 -1.17 0.63 0.92
CA VAL A 46 -0.76 -0.15 -0.26
C VAL A 46 -1.18 0.56 -1.54
N LYS A 47 -0.23 0.77 -2.44
CA LYS A 47 -0.45 1.27 -3.80
C LYS A 47 -0.06 0.19 -4.81
N ILE A 48 -0.82 0.06 -5.88
CA ILE A 48 -0.49 -0.83 -7.00
C ILE A 48 -0.31 0.01 -8.25
N TYR A 49 0.82 -0.18 -8.92
CA TYR A 49 1.16 0.48 -10.17
C TYR A 49 0.71 -0.32 -11.38
N ALA A 50 0.55 0.35 -12.52
CA ALA A 50 0.08 -0.27 -13.76
C ALA A 50 1.06 -1.35 -14.30
N ASP A 51 2.34 -1.25 -14.00
CA ASP A 51 3.36 -2.24 -14.34
C ASP A 51 3.32 -3.49 -13.45
N GLY A 52 2.50 -3.47 -12.42
CA GLY A 52 2.32 -4.55 -11.45
C GLY A 52 3.27 -4.49 -10.26
N THR A 53 4.09 -3.45 -10.14
CA THR A 53 4.84 -3.19 -8.90
C THR A 53 3.91 -2.72 -7.80
N VAL A 54 4.31 -2.93 -6.56
CA VAL A 54 3.55 -2.55 -5.37
C VAL A 54 4.40 -1.64 -4.51
N ALA A 55 3.83 -0.56 -3.99
CA ALA A 55 4.45 0.25 -2.96
C ALA A 55 3.74 0.08 -1.62
N ALA A 56 4.53 -0.24 -0.60
CA ALA A 56 4.12 -0.22 0.79
C ALA A 56 4.24 1.20 1.34
N VAL A 57 3.17 1.77 1.86
CA VAL A 57 3.20 3.08 2.53
C VAL A 57 3.44 2.84 4.01
N ILE A 58 4.66 3.12 4.47
CA ILE A 58 5.14 2.80 5.81
C ILE A 58 4.91 3.98 6.74
N LYS A 59 4.07 3.81 7.74
CA LYS A 59 3.78 4.84 8.75
C LYS A 59 4.83 4.93 9.87
N HIS A 60 5.63 3.88 10.03
CA HIS A 60 6.69 3.79 11.03
C HIS A 60 8.02 4.17 10.39
N PHE A 61 8.65 5.26 10.85
CA PHE A 61 9.92 5.66 10.29
C PHE A 61 11.03 4.64 10.59
N GLU A 62 11.96 4.49 9.66
CA GLU A 62 13.10 3.59 9.78
C GLU A 62 14.26 4.28 10.50
N GLY A 63 14.69 3.72 11.61
CA GLY A 63 15.85 4.17 12.38
C GLY A 63 16.88 3.06 12.58
N GLY A 64 16.85 2.02 11.73
CA GLY A 64 17.69 0.84 11.81
C GLY A 64 17.04 -0.35 12.53
N GLN A 65 15.77 -0.23 12.92
CA GLN A 65 15.04 -1.33 13.56
C GLN A 65 14.32 -2.25 12.56
N GLY A 66 14.43 -1.98 11.25
CA GLY A 66 13.95 -2.87 10.19
C GLY A 66 12.45 -2.78 9.89
N THR A 67 11.76 -1.70 10.21
CA THR A 67 10.31 -1.56 9.96
C THR A 67 9.97 -1.56 8.48
N SER A 68 10.75 -0.87 7.67
CA SER A 68 10.53 -0.81 6.22
C SER A 68 10.68 -2.19 5.58
N THR A 69 11.76 -2.91 5.89
CA THR A 69 11.97 -4.26 5.37
C THR A 69 10.91 -5.23 5.90
N GLY A 70 10.64 -5.22 7.20
CA GLY A 70 9.70 -6.15 7.81
C GLY A 70 8.28 -5.99 7.29
N LEU A 71 7.77 -4.77 7.20
CA LEU A 71 6.42 -4.51 6.69
C LEU A 71 6.31 -4.79 5.19
N SER A 72 7.34 -4.47 4.40
CA SER A 72 7.39 -4.84 2.98
C SER A 72 7.41 -6.36 2.79
N THR A 73 8.12 -7.10 3.65
CA THR A 73 8.12 -8.57 3.62
C THR A 73 6.74 -9.14 3.91
N LEU A 74 6.03 -8.62 4.91
CA LEU A 74 4.65 -9.06 5.20
C LEU A 74 3.72 -8.82 4.01
N ILE A 75 3.81 -7.67 3.37
CA ILE A 75 3.02 -7.37 2.17
C ILE A 75 3.38 -8.31 1.02
N ALA A 76 4.66 -8.58 0.80
CA ALA A 76 5.12 -9.50 -0.22
C ALA A 76 4.56 -10.92 0.01
N GLU A 77 4.61 -11.42 1.24
CA GLU A 77 4.05 -12.72 1.62
C GLU A 77 2.54 -12.79 1.40
N GLU A 78 1.80 -11.80 1.86
CA GLU A 78 0.33 -11.76 1.71
C GLU A 78 -0.10 -11.67 0.23
N LEU A 79 0.67 -10.97 -0.59
CA LEU A 79 0.41 -10.83 -2.01
C LEU A 79 1.03 -11.96 -2.85
N ASN A 80 1.80 -12.86 -2.24
CA ASN A 80 2.58 -13.91 -2.90
C ASN A 80 3.47 -13.34 -4.03
N MET A 81 4.21 -12.30 -3.69
CA MET A 81 5.14 -11.58 -4.55
C MET A 81 6.57 -11.73 -4.04
N GLU A 82 7.55 -11.52 -4.93
CA GLU A 82 8.93 -11.39 -4.50
C GLU A 82 9.13 -10.04 -3.78
N LEU A 83 9.95 -10.02 -2.75
CA LEU A 83 10.24 -8.78 -2.03
C LEU A 83 10.84 -7.69 -2.95
N SER A 84 11.57 -8.09 -3.98
CA SER A 84 12.13 -7.20 -5.00
C SER A 84 11.08 -6.45 -5.82
N ASP A 85 9.84 -6.96 -5.87
CA ASP A 85 8.71 -6.33 -6.57
C ASP A 85 7.95 -5.35 -5.65
N ILE A 86 8.33 -5.27 -4.38
CA ILE A 86 7.76 -4.36 -3.40
C ILE A 86 8.72 -3.17 -3.21
N THR A 87 8.23 -1.99 -3.48
CA THR A 87 8.90 -0.75 -3.06
C THR A 87 8.27 -0.23 -1.77
N PHE A 88 8.90 0.72 -1.10
CA PHE A 88 8.26 1.39 0.02
C PHE A 88 8.35 2.91 -0.10
N GLU A 89 7.35 3.56 0.44
CA GLU A 89 7.27 5.01 0.59
C GLU A 89 7.00 5.33 2.06
N MET A 90 7.57 6.42 2.55
CA MET A 90 7.22 6.89 3.88
C MET A 90 5.85 7.56 3.85
N ALA A 91 5.00 7.22 4.81
CA ALA A 91 3.71 7.86 4.96
C ALA A 91 3.85 9.36 5.22
N PRO A 92 2.94 10.18 4.70
CA PRO A 92 2.90 11.60 5.03
C PRO A 92 2.57 11.83 6.50
N SER A 93 2.84 13.03 6.99
CA SER A 93 2.49 13.43 8.35
C SER A 93 0.98 13.69 8.47
N ASP A 94 0.25 12.60 8.69
CA ASP A 94 -1.20 12.61 8.90
C ASP A 94 -1.56 11.62 10.02
N THR A 95 -1.68 12.12 11.22
CA THR A 95 -1.99 11.29 12.40
C THR A 95 -3.42 10.78 12.44
N ALA A 96 -4.32 11.29 11.62
CA ALA A 96 -5.67 10.76 11.52
C ALA A 96 -5.68 9.40 10.79
N VAL A 97 -4.76 9.19 9.85
CA VAL A 97 -4.65 7.97 9.04
C VAL A 97 -3.49 7.09 9.52
N TYR A 98 -2.33 7.70 9.79
CA TYR A 98 -1.07 6.98 10.01
C TYR A 98 -0.58 7.01 11.46
N ASN A 99 -1.48 7.19 12.42
CA ASN A 99 -1.10 7.12 13.83
C ASN A 99 -0.58 5.72 14.22
N ASN A 100 0.21 5.69 15.28
CA ASN A 100 0.56 4.44 15.95
C ASN A 100 -0.48 4.18 17.04
N LEU A 101 -1.23 3.09 16.92
CA LEU A 101 -2.35 2.77 17.81
C LEU A 101 -1.92 2.61 19.28
N PHE A 102 -0.64 2.31 19.54
CA PHE A 102 -0.09 2.21 20.91
C PHE A 102 0.24 3.57 21.51
N PHE A 103 0.43 4.60 20.68
CA PHE A 103 0.84 5.94 21.12
C PHE A 103 -0.25 7.01 20.91
N GLY A 104 -1.43 6.61 20.45
CA GLY A 104 -2.53 7.53 20.17
C GLY A 104 -2.27 8.37 18.92
N ALA A 105 -2.60 9.67 18.95
CA ALA A 105 -2.48 10.57 17.81
C ALA A 105 -1.01 10.98 17.52
N LEU A 106 -0.12 10.01 17.45
CA LEU A 106 1.31 10.19 17.20
C LEU A 106 1.81 9.17 16.19
N GLN A 107 2.56 9.60 15.19
CA GLN A 107 3.30 8.73 14.29
C GLN A 107 4.64 8.34 14.94
N GLY A 108 4.56 7.40 15.89
CA GLY A 108 5.73 6.84 16.55
C GLY A 108 6.22 5.58 15.87
N THR A 109 7.47 5.20 16.12
CA THR A 109 8.06 3.98 15.58
C THR A 109 8.57 3.05 16.67
N GLY A 110 8.64 1.76 16.33
CA GLY A 110 9.21 0.71 17.15
C GLY A 110 9.06 -0.61 16.42
N GLY A 111 10.08 -1.48 16.45
CA GLY A 111 10.05 -2.72 15.68
C GLY A 111 8.82 -3.59 16.01
N SER A 112 8.60 -3.91 17.27
CA SER A 112 7.47 -4.75 17.69
C SER A 112 6.12 -4.07 17.48
N THR A 113 6.00 -2.77 17.74
CA THR A 113 4.75 -2.04 17.53
C THR A 113 4.42 -1.88 16.05
N ALA A 114 5.42 -1.79 15.18
CA ALA A 114 5.21 -1.73 13.74
C ALA A 114 4.61 -3.03 13.20
N MET A 115 5.07 -4.17 13.70
CA MET A 115 4.59 -5.48 13.24
C MET A 115 3.22 -5.86 13.83
N ALA A 116 2.79 -5.22 14.93
CA ALA A 116 1.52 -5.49 15.61
C ALA A 116 0.42 -4.47 15.28
N ASN A 117 0.67 -3.48 14.44
CA ASN A 117 -0.16 -2.31 14.19
C ASN A 117 -0.35 -2.10 12.68
#